data_8581472c36c2c89f83119dc9363b1396
#
_entry.id   8581472c36c2c89f83119dc9363b1396
#
_cell.length_a   1.000
_cell.length_b   1.000
_cell.length_c   1.000
_cell.angle_alpha   90.00
_cell.angle_beta   90.00
_cell.angle_gamma   90.00
#
_symmetry.space_group_name_H-M   'P 1'
#
loop_
_entity.id
_entity.type
_entity.pdbx_description
1 polymer ?
#
loop_
_entity_poly.entity_id
_entity_poly.type
_entity_poly.pdbx_seq_one_letter_code
_entity_poly.pdbx_strand_id
1 'polypeptide(L)'
;RGLGDVYKRQILMNYLRGGCNDEECQQVELWCEEAPENRQILEQLYYTLFVGDRMAVMDAVDTEASLTKFKSLVREKEKKAKRRSISVRWGRYASAAAAFLAGLVFAGGIAWGLLSNKLSDYTVMTTGGQRAQTVLPDGSKVWLNASTKLIYRNSFWSTDRQIDLSGEAYFEVARDKHAPFIVNTKHIKTCVLGTKFNVRAREEEDRVVTTLLQGSVRMESPRTVNNGYLLKPGQTLNINTTTYQAELIEYAEPTEVLLWINGKLKFKQHSLLEITNIMEKLYDLKFVYDDESLKTERFTGEFSTDNLPDEILNVLMHTNHFSYKKEGRIIRLSKK
;
A
#
# COMPACT_ATOMS: atom_id res chain seq x y z
N ARG A 1 -37.93 26.90 -2.27
CA ARG A 1 -36.61 26.28 -1.90
C ARG A 1 -36.57 24.73 -1.95
N GLY A 2 -37.66 24.01 -2.24
CA GLY A 2 -37.69 22.54 -2.15
C GLY A 2 -37.65 21.75 -3.45
N LEU A 3 -38.10 22.30 -4.58
CA LEU A 3 -38.17 21.53 -5.85
C LEU A 3 -36.80 21.39 -6.56
N GLY A 4 -35.92 22.37 -6.46
CA GLY A 4 -34.58 22.31 -7.08
C GLY A 4 -33.67 21.25 -6.48
N ASP A 5 -33.76 21.04 -5.17
CA ASP A 5 -32.92 20.05 -4.47
C ASP A 5 -33.39 18.62 -4.69
N VAL A 6 -34.70 18.40 -4.88
CA VAL A 6 -35.24 17.08 -5.19
C VAL A 6 -34.86 16.64 -6.60
N TYR A 7 -34.93 17.55 -7.57
CA TYR A 7 -34.56 17.29 -8.95
C TYR A 7 -33.05 16.99 -9.09
N LYS A 8 -32.20 17.75 -8.40
CA LYS A 8 -30.75 17.48 -8.35
C LYS A 8 -30.46 16.10 -7.76
N ARG A 9 -31.11 15.72 -6.68
CA ARG A 9 -30.95 14.40 -6.08
C ARG A 9 -31.35 13.27 -7.05
N GLN A 10 -32.37 13.48 -7.84
CA GLN A 10 -32.84 12.47 -8.78
C GLN A 10 -31.87 12.26 -9.93
N ILE A 11 -31.28 13.31 -10.46
CA ILE A 11 -30.23 13.24 -11.49
C ILE A 11 -28.98 12.53 -10.94
N LEU A 12 -28.52 12.86 -9.72
CA LEU A 12 -27.39 12.20 -9.09
C LEU A 12 -27.65 10.71 -8.88
N MET A 13 -28.87 10.34 -8.50
CA MET A 13 -29.26 8.92 -8.33
C MET A 13 -29.32 8.17 -9.67
N ASN A 14 -29.81 8.81 -10.74
CA ASN A 14 -29.82 8.24 -12.09
C ASN A 14 -28.39 8.05 -12.61
N TYR A 15 -27.51 9.02 -12.40
CA TYR A 15 -26.10 8.95 -12.75
C TYR A 15 -25.41 7.75 -12.07
N LEU A 16 -25.60 7.58 -10.77
CA LEU A 16 -25.00 6.48 -10.00
C LEU A 16 -25.54 5.09 -10.37
N ARG A 17 -26.75 5.02 -10.93
CA ARG A 17 -27.37 3.78 -11.43
C ARG A 17 -27.10 3.49 -12.90
N GLY A 18 -26.37 4.37 -13.60
CA GLY A 18 -26.06 4.25 -15.02
C GLY A 18 -27.28 4.49 -15.93
N GLY A 19 -28.31 5.16 -15.43
CA GLY A 19 -29.55 5.47 -16.16
C GLY A 19 -29.70 6.92 -16.61
N CYS A 20 -28.63 7.73 -16.54
CA CYS A 20 -28.64 9.11 -16.99
C CYS A 20 -28.52 9.22 -18.53
N ASN A 21 -29.13 10.24 -19.13
CA ASN A 21 -28.86 10.61 -20.52
C ASN A 21 -27.56 11.44 -20.61
N ASP A 22 -27.06 11.65 -21.83
CA ASP A 22 -25.77 12.34 -22.05
C ASP A 22 -25.74 13.77 -21.47
N GLU A 23 -26.87 14.50 -21.53
CA GLU A 23 -26.97 15.85 -20.98
C GLU A 23 -26.96 15.86 -19.44
N GLU A 24 -27.64 14.92 -18.81
CA GLU A 24 -27.65 14.75 -17.34
C GLU A 24 -26.30 14.31 -16.81
N CYS A 25 -25.63 13.38 -17.50
CA CYS A 25 -24.29 12.94 -17.14
C CYS A 25 -23.29 14.10 -17.18
N GLN A 26 -23.32 14.89 -18.23
CA GLN A 26 -22.45 16.07 -18.40
C GLN A 26 -22.71 17.13 -17.32
N GLN A 27 -23.96 17.32 -16.92
CA GLN A 27 -24.31 18.23 -15.81
C GLN A 27 -23.76 17.76 -14.47
N VAL A 28 -23.77 16.45 -14.21
CA VAL A 28 -23.19 15.91 -12.96
C VAL A 28 -21.67 16.02 -12.97
N GLU A 29 -21.01 15.79 -14.10
CA GLU A 29 -19.57 15.95 -14.23
C GLU A 29 -19.13 17.40 -14.01
N LEU A 30 -19.78 18.36 -14.64
CA LEU A 30 -19.54 19.78 -14.43
C LEU A 30 -19.77 20.20 -12.97
N TRP A 31 -20.87 19.71 -12.37
CA TRP A 31 -21.13 19.99 -10.96
C TRP A 31 -20.05 19.41 -10.02
N CYS A 32 -19.49 18.25 -10.35
CA CYS A 32 -18.37 17.68 -9.60
C CYS A 32 -17.06 18.46 -9.76
N GLU A 33 -16.88 19.20 -10.88
CA GLU A 33 -15.73 20.05 -11.12
C GLU A 33 -15.84 21.42 -10.45
N GLU A 34 -17.08 21.90 -10.18
CA GLU A 34 -17.31 23.20 -9.55
C GLU A 34 -16.75 23.32 -8.14
N ALA A 35 -16.78 22.22 -7.35
CA ALA A 35 -16.25 22.22 -5.99
C ALA A 35 -15.86 20.81 -5.54
N PRO A 36 -14.74 20.62 -4.81
CA PRO A 36 -14.29 19.32 -4.32
C PRO A 36 -15.29 18.66 -3.36
N GLU A 37 -16.11 19.46 -2.66
CA GLU A 37 -17.16 19.00 -1.76
C GLU A 37 -18.27 18.25 -2.53
N ASN A 38 -18.56 18.65 -3.76
CA ASN A 38 -19.57 18.05 -4.60
C ASN A 38 -19.21 16.60 -4.97
N ARG A 39 -17.94 16.36 -5.23
CA ARG A 39 -17.40 15.02 -5.48
C ARG A 39 -17.50 14.12 -4.25
N GLN A 40 -17.24 14.65 -3.06
CA GLN A 40 -17.39 13.91 -1.80
C GLN A 40 -18.87 13.54 -1.55
N ILE A 41 -19.80 14.42 -1.87
CA ILE A 41 -21.25 14.15 -1.76
C ILE A 41 -21.65 13.00 -2.71
N LEU A 42 -21.14 13.01 -3.95
CA LEU A 42 -21.42 11.94 -4.91
C LEU A 42 -20.87 10.58 -4.43
N GLU A 43 -19.68 10.56 -3.88
CA GLU A 43 -19.05 9.35 -3.31
C GLU A 43 -19.82 8.82 -2.09
N GLN A 44 -20.30 9.68 -1.22
CA GLN A 44 -21.15 9.29 -0.08
C GLN A 44 -22.49 8.72 -0.52
N LEU A 45 -23.11 9.30 -1.54
CA LEU A 45 -24.34 8.79 -2.14
C LEU A 45 -24.14 7.42 -2.80
N TYR A 46 -23.06 7.24 -3.53
CA TYR A 46 -22.67 5.95 -4.11
C TYR A 46 -22.50 4.87 -3.04
N TYR A 47 -21.76 5.18 -1.98
CA TYR A 47 -21.56 4.25 -0.87
C TYR A 47 -22.88 3.87 -0.19
N THR A 48 -23.77 4.84 0.04
CA THR A 48 -25.06 4.63 0.66
C THR A 48 -25.96 3.74 -0.20
N LEU A 49 -25.97 3.95 -1.52
CA LEU A 49 -26.71 3.10 -2.47
C LEU A 49 -26.14 1.68 -2.52
N PHE A 50 -24.83 1.55 -2.58
CA PHE A 50 -24.15 0.26 -2.61
C PHE A 50 -24.44 -0.59 -1.37
N VAL A 51 -24.48 0.05 -0.19
CA VAL A 51 -24.85 -0.62 1.07
C VAL A 51 -26.33 -0.94 1.10
N GLY A 52 -27.20 -0.02 0.63
CA GLY A 52 -28.64 -0.21 0.58
C GLY A 52 -29.07 -1.36 -0.31
N ASP A 53 -28.50 -1.47 -1.51
CA ASP A 53 -28.79 -2.57 -2.44
C ASP A 53 -28.32 -3.93 -1.90
N ARG A 54 -27.22 -3.95 -1.18
CA ARG A 54 -26.72 -5.17 -0.53
C ARG A 54 -27.57 -5.60 0.65
N MET A 55 -28.05 -4.65 1.45
CA MET A 55 -28.99 -4.94 2.55
C MET A 55 -30.34 -5.44 2.03
N ALA A 56 -30.86 -4.84 0.97
CA ALA A 56 -32.12 -5.28 0.36
C ALA A 56 -32.05 -6.72 -0.20
N VAL A 57 -30.89 -7.12 -0.74
CA VAL A 57 -30.65 -8.49 -1.19
C VAL A 57 -30.54 -9.47 0.00
N MET A 58 -29.97 -9.03 1.12
CA MET A 58 -29.89 -9.85 2.33
C MET A 58 -31.25 -10.03 3.00
N ASP A 59 -32.10 -9.01 3.04
CA ASP A 59 -33.46 -9.08 3.58
C ASP A 59 -34.42 -9.89 2.68
N ALA A 60 -34.15 -9.99 1.38
CA ALA A 60 -34.94 -10.79 0.44
C ALA A 60 -34.69 -12.31 0.54
N VAL A 61 -33.61 -12.72 1.25
CA VAL A 61 -33.31 -14.13 1.47
C VAL A 61 -34.02 -14.62 2.74
N ASP A 62 -35.21 -15.19 2.58
CA ASP A 62 -35.90 -15.89 3.68
C ASP A 62 -35.12 -17.17 4.06
N THR A 63 -34.20 -16.99 5.00
CA THR A 63 -33.34 -18.05 5.54
C THR A 63 -34.18 -19.08 6.33
N GLU A 64 -35.29 -18.67 6.97
CA GLU A 64 -36.17 -19.57 7.72
C GLU A 64 -36.99 -20.46 6.80
N ALA A 65 -37.54 -19.90 5.72
CA ALA A 65 -38.28 -20.68 4.71
C ALA A 65 -37.34 -21.67 3.99
N SER A 66 -36.11 -21.27 3.69
CA SER A 66 -35.10 -22.12 3.08
C SER A 66 -34.66 -23.26 4.02
N LEU A 67 -34.50 -22.97 5.30
CA LEU A 67 -34.12 -23.96 6.34
C LEU A 67 -35.28 -24.94 6.61
N THR A 68 -36.52 -24.46 6.64
CA THR A 68 -37.72 -25.30 6.81
C THR A 68 -37.95 -26.24 5.61
N LYS A 69 -37.71 -25.73 4.39
CA LYS A 69 -37.78 -26.54 3.17
C LYS A 69 -36.66 -27.60 3.14
N PHE A 70 -35.47 -27.26 3.55
CA PHE A 70 -34.37 -28.19 3.69
C PHE A 70 -34.69 -29.29 4.74
N LYS A 71 -35.17 -28.89 5.94
CA LYS A 71 -35.58 -29.84 7.00
C LYS A 71 -36.71 -30.77 6.57
N SER A 72 -37.68 -30.29 5.77
CA SER A 72 -38.75 -31.12 5.25
C SER A 72 -38.25 -32.15 4.24
N LEU A 73 -37.31 -31.77 3.36
CA LEU A 73 -36.68 -32.67 2.40
C LEU A 73 -35.81 -33.76 3.08
N VAL A 74 -35.10 -33.39 4.14
CA VAL A 74 -34.32 -34.35 4.95
C VAL A 74 -35.26 -35.34 5.66
N ARG A 75 -36.37 -34.86 6.29
CA ARG A 75 -37.39 -35.72 6.94
C ARG A 75 -38.10 -36.65 5.95
N GLU A 76 -38.33 -36.20 4.75
CA GLU A 76 -38.97 -37.05 3.71
C GLU A 76 -38.01 -38.15 3.23
N LYS A 77 -36.74 -37.87 3.10
CA LYS A 77 -35.69 -38.87 2.82
C LYS A 77 -35.53 -39.86 3.97
N GLU A 78 -35.55 -39.40 5.22
CA GLU A 78 -35.49 -40.29 6.39
C GLU A 78 -36.65 -41.23 6.53
N LYS A 79 -37.89 -40.78 6.19
CA LYS A 79 -39.09 -41.61 6.19
C LYS A 79 -39.08 -42.70 5.09
N LYS A 80 -38.48 -42.42 3.92
CA LYS A 80 -38.30 -43.41 2.84
C LYS A 80 -37.17 -44.42 3.14
N ALA A 81 -36.19 -44.06 3.95
CA ALA A 81 -35.08 -44.94 4.34
C ALA A 81 -35.51 -46.01 5.39
N LYS A 82 -36.59 -45.79 6.17
CA LYS A 82 -37.06 -46.68 7.23
C LYS A 82 -37.85 -47.91 6.75
N ARG A 83 -38.04 -48.10 5.43
CA ARG A 83 -38.85 -49.20 4.86
C ARG A 83 -38.09 -50.28 4.06
N ARG A 84 -36.79 -50.39 4.22
CA ARG A 84 -36.04 -51.53 3.70
C ARG A 84 -35.05 -52.04 4.75
N SER A 85 -35.47 -53.07 5.51
CA SER A 85 -34.57 -53.92 6.28
C SER A 85 -33.70 -54.71 5.29
N ILE A 86 -32.53 -54.22 5.02
CA ILE A 86 -31.52 -54.95 4.27
C ILE A 86 -30.51 -55.49 5.25
N SER A 87 -30.38 -56.83 5.20
CA SER A 87 -29.64 -57.72 6.06
C SER A 87 -28.21 -57.31 6.38
N VAL A 88 -27.77 -57.75 7.52
CA VAL A 88 -26.53 -57.59 8.31
C VAL A 88 -25.18 -57.72 7.53
N ARG A 89 -25.15 -57.89 6.24
CA ARG A 89 -23.92 -57.97 5.43
C ARG A 89 -23.33 -56.59 4.98
N TRP A 90 -24.12 -55.53 5.05
CA TRP A 90 -23.72 -54.21 4.61
C TRP A 90 -22.98 -53.38 5.66
N GLY A 91 -22.99 -53.79 6.93
CA GLY A 91 -22.31 -53.05 8.02
C GLY A 91 -20.79 -52.92 7.85
N ARG A 92 -20.16 -53.93 7.23
CA ARG A 92 -18.69 -53.89 7.01
C ARG A 92 -18.28 -52.96 5.85
N TYR A 93 -19.14 -52.81 4.84
CA TYR A 93 -18.92 -51.92 3.73
C TYR A 93 -19.36 -50.47 4.05
N ALA A 94 -20.37 -50.30 4.89
CA ALA A 94 -20.80 -48.99 5.35
C ALA A 94 -19.78 -48.28 6.22
N SER A 95 -19.08 -49.02 7.10
CA SER A 95 -17.99 -48.47 7.92
C SER A 95 -16.76 -48.11 7.06
N ALA A 96 -16.43 -48.93 6.06
CA ALA A 96 -15.34 -48.62 5.13
C ALA A 96 -15.65 -47.42 4.22
N ALA A 97 -16.91 -47.33 3.76
CA ALA A 97 -17.36 -46.17 2.98
C ALA A 97 -17.41 -44.87 3.81
N ALA A 98 -17.85 -44.97 5.09
CA ALA A 98 -17.82 -43.82 6.01
C ALA A 98 -16.39 -43.37 6.33
N ALA A 99 -15.46 -44.31 6.54
CA ALA A 99 -14.06 -43.99 6.73
C ALA A 99 -13.40 -43.38 5.49
N PHE A 100 -13.77 -43.89 4.29
CA PHE A 100 -13.29 -43.32 3.02
C PHE A 100 -13.84 -41.88 2.77
N LEU A 101 -15.13 -41.67 3.05
CA LEU A 101 -15.71 -40.32 2.95
C LEU A 101 -15.16 -39.37 3.99
N ALA A 102 -14.95 -39.82 5.22
CA ALA A 102 -14.27 -39.04 6.26
C ALA A 102 -12.83 -38.71 5.86
N GLY A 103 -12.10 -39.68 5.27
CA GLY A 103 -10.77 -39.48 4.73
C GLY A 103 -10.74 -38.48 3.56
N LEU A 104 -11.73 -38.53 2.66
CA LEU A 104 -11.87 -37.54 1.57
C LEU A 104 -12.19 -36.14 2.08
N VAL A 105 -13.06 -36.02 3.08
CA VAL A 105 -13.38 -34.72 3.71
C VAL A 105 -12.14 -34.18 4.44
N PHE A 106 -11.41 -35.04 5.14
CA PHE A 106 -10.19 -34.66 5.84
C PHE A 106 -9.06 -34.30 4.87
N ALA A 107 -8.84 -35.12 3.84
CA ALA A 107 -7.87 -34.84 2.77
C ALA A 107 -8.26 -33.60 1.96
N GLY A 108 -9.55 -33.44 1.65
CA GLY A 108 -10.12 -32.24 1.01
C GLY A 108 -9.94 -31.00 1.86
N GLY A 109 -10.15 -31.11 3.18
CA GLY A 109 -9.90 -30.02 4.13
C GLY A 109 -8.43 -29.62 4.22
N ILE A 110 -7.54 -30.61 4.24
CA ILE A 110 -6.08 -30.37 4.19
C ILE A 110 -5.69 -29.77 2.84
N ALA A 111 -6.15 -30.36 1.73
CA ALA A 111 -5.88 -29.84 0.39
C ALA A 111 -6.44 -28.42 0.22
N TRP A 112 -7.66 -28.15 0.69
CA TRP A 112 -8.24 -26.81 0.72
C TRP A 112 -7.41 -25.85 1.57
N GLY A 113 -6.98 -26.27 2.77
CA GLY A 113 -6.09 -25.48 3.64
C GLY A 113 -4.72 -25.20 3.00
N LEU A 114 -4.16 -26.19 2.29
CA LEU A 114 -2.90 -26.02 1.56
C LEU A 114 -3.05 -25.20 0.26
N LEU A 115 -4.19 -25.29 -0.44
CA LEU A 115 -4.48 -24.50 -1.64
C LEU A 115 -4.96 -23.10 -1.30
N SER A 116 -5.76 -22.93 -0.25
CA SER A 116 -6.22 -21.61 0.21
C SER A 116 -5.09 -20.78 0.82
N ASN A 117 -4.00 -21.41 1.25
CA ASN A 117 -2.77 -20.73 1.67
C ASN A 117 -1.93 -20.17 0.50
N LYS A 118 -2.36 -20.33 -0.75
CA LYS A 118 -1.93 -19.44 -1.85
C LYS A 118 -2.74 -18.13 -1.77
N LEU A 119 -2.56 -17.45 -0.66
CA LEU A 119 -3.14 -16.16 -0.38
C LEU A 119 -2.55 -15.16 -1.37
N SER A 120 -3.41 -14.48 -2.10
CA SER A 120 -3.03 -13.44 -3.04
C SER A 120 -2.30 -12.33 -2.29
N ASP A 121 -1.06 -12.07 -2.65
CA ASP A 121 -0.33 -10.92 -2.14
C ASP A 121 -0.92 -9.65 -2.75
N TYR A 122 -1.19 -8.65 -1.94
CA TYR A 122 -1.59 -7.34 -2.39
C TYR A 122 -0.33 -6.53 -2.69
N THR A 123 -0.27 -5.94 -3.86
CA THR A 123 0.85 -5.12 -4.27
C THR A 123 0.38 -3.69 -4.51
N VAL A 124 1.02 -2.74 -3.83
CA VAL A 124 0.88 -1.31 -4.09
C VAL A 124 2.19 -0.81 -4.68
N MET A 125 2.12 -0.18 -5.85
CA MET A 125 3.31 0.31 -6.56
C MET A 125 3.14 1.76 -6.95
N THR A 126 4.24 2.51 -6.88
CA THR A 126 4.36 3.86 -7.44
C THR A 126 5.43 3.85 -8.51
N THR A 127 5.19 4.55 -9.61
CA THR A 127 6.19 4.78 -10.66
C THR A 127 7.02 6.03 -10.38
N GLY A 128 7.97 6.34 -11.27
CA GLY A 128 8.73 7.59 -11.20
C GLY A 128 7.82 8.81 -11.17
N GLY A 129 8.07 9.75 -10.27
CA GLY A 129 7.26 10.95 -10.08
C GLY A 129 5.91 10.76 -9.37
N GLN A 130 5.48 9.53 -9.12
CA GLN A 130 4.22 9.25 -8.42
C GLN A 130 4.44 8.97 -6.94
N ARG A 131 3.48 9.35 -6.13
CA ARG A 131 3.37 9.00 -4.72
C ARG A 131 1.99 8.45 -4.45
N ALA A 132 1.89 7.61 -3.44
CA ALA A 132 0.61 7.04 -3.04
C ALA A 132 0.52 7.01 -1.52
N GLN A 133 -0.71 7.08 -1.03
CA GLN A 133 -1.03 6.79 0.36
C GLN A 133 -1.96 5.59 0.38
N THR A 134 -1.73 4.67 1.30
CA THR A 134 -2.60 3.53 1.53
C THR A 134 -2.83 3.33 3.02
N VAL A 135 -3.97 2.74 3.34
CA VAL A 135 -4.28 2.29 4.70
C VAL A 135 -4.29 0.77 4.67
N LEU A 136 -3.45 0.18 5.51
CA LEU A 136 -3.37 -1.26 5.65
C LEU A 136 -4.55 -1.80 6.47
N PRO A 137 -4.82 -3.10 6.39
CA PRO A 137 -5.95 -3.71 7.10
C PRO A 137 -5.95 -3.51 8.62
N ASP A 138 -4.78 -3.37 9.24
CA ASP A 138 -4.64 -3.10 10.69
C ASP A 138 -4.86 -1.62 11.07
N GLY A 139 -5.23 -0.76 10.11
CA GLY A 139 -5.39 0.68 10.28
C GLY A 139 -4.08 1.47 10.18
N SER A 140 -2.95 0.83 9.95
CA SER A 140 -1.68 1.51 9.71
C SER A 140 -1.73 2.31 8.41
N LYS A 141 -1.21 3.53 8.43
CA LYS A 141 -1.12 4.40 7.25
C LYS A 141 0.28 4.33 6.68
N VAL A 142 0.37 4.21 5.37
CA VAL A 142 1.64 4.14 4.65
C VAL A 142 1.63 5.12 3.49
N TRP A 143 2.65 5.96 3.44
CA TRP A 143 2.93 6.81 2.29
C TRP A 143 4.10 6.20 1.52
N LEU A 144 3.91 6.02 0.23
CA LEU A 144 4.93 5.49 -0.68
C LEU A 144 5.50 6.63 -1.50
N ASN A 145 6.82 6.75 -1.50
CA ASN A 145 7.54 7.68 -2.37
C ASN A 145 7.60 7.15 -3.80
N ALA A 146 8.15 7.94 -4.72
CA ALA A 146 8.32 7.54 -6.12
C ALA A 146 9.15 6.25 -6.25
N SER A 147 8.82 5.43 -7.26
CA SER A 147 9.51 4.17 -7.58
C SER A 147 9.57 3.23 -6.36
N THR A 148 8.43 3.03 -5.72
CA THR A 148 8.32 2.19 -4.51
C THR A 148 7.33 1.06 -4.73
N LYS A 149 7.68 -0.13 -4.27
CA LYS A 149 6.84 -1.32 -4.26
C LYS A 149 6.65 -1.79 -2.83
N LEU A 150 5.40 -1.98 -2.44
CA LEU A 150 4.99 -2.52 -1.15
C LEU A 150 4.11 -3.72 -1.40
N ILE A 151 4.44 -4.84 -0.75
CA ILE A 151 3.67 -6.08 -0.84
C ILE A 151 3.25 -6.47 0.57
N TYR A 152 1.98 -6.82 0.74
CA TYR A 152 1.47 -7.40 1.99
C TYR A 152 0.53 -8.56 1.70
N ARG A 153 0.52 -9.54 2.58
CA ARG A 153 -0.24 -10.78 2.41
C ARG A 153 -1.67 -10.64 2.90
N ASN A 154 -2.55 -11.45 2.36
CA ASN A 154 -3.93 -11.52 2.84
C ASN A 154 -4.05 -12.00 4.31
N SER A 155 -3.04 -12.71 4.83
CA SER A 155 -2.91 -13.10 6.26
C SER A 155 -2.63 -11.94 7.20
N PHE A 156 -2.41 -10.74 6.69
CA PHE A 156 -2.14 -9.53 7.47
C PHE A 156 -3.22 -9.22 8.53
N TRP A 157 -4.44 -9.74 8.35
CA TRP A 157 -5.56 -9.54 9.27
C TRP A 157 -5.48 -10.34 10.57
N SER A 158 -4.71 -11.44 10.62
CA SER A 158 -4.81 -12.35 11.76
C SER A 158 -3.76 -12.09 12.85
N THR A 159 -2.49 -12.14 12.53
CA THR A 159 -1.39 -11.97 13.50
C THR A 159 -0.08 -11.61 12.81
N ASP A 160 -0.03 -11.71 11.49
CA ASP A 160 1.19 -11.59 10.70
C ASP A 160 1.23 -10.25 9.98
N ARG A 161 1.51 -9.16 10.74
CA ARG A 161 1.63 -7.81 10.19
C ARG A 161 2.96 -7.62 9.47
N GLN A 162 3.21 -8.45 8.44
CA GLN A 162 4.43 -8.39 7.65
C GLN A 162 4.18 -7.78 6.28
N ILE A 163 5.10 -6.94 5.86
CA ILE A 163 5.14 -6.33 4.54
C ILE A 163 6.54 -6.45 3.95
N ASP A 164 6.61 -6.53 2.64
CA ASP A 164 7.86 -6.43 1.89
C ASP A 164 7.93 -5.06 1.22
N LEU A 165 9.05 -4.37 1.38
CA LEU A 165 9.30 -3.03 0.84
C LEU A 165 10.54 -3.00 -0.06
N SER A 166 10.38 -2.47 -1.26
CA SER A 166 11.46 -2.03 -2.13
C SER A 166 11.19 -0.57 -2.54
N GLY A 167 12.07 0.36 -2.21
CA GLY A 167 11.89 1.79 -2.40
C GLY A 167 11.91 2.58 -1.10
N GLU A 168 11.03 3.58 -0.97
CA GLU A 168 10.97 4.43 0.22
C GLU A 168 9.53 4.64 0.67
N ALA A 169 9.28 4.40 1.95
CA ALA A 169 7.96 4.59 2.54
C ALA A 169 8.04 5.13 3.98
N TYR A 170 7.06 5.96 4.31
CA TYR A 170 6.82 6.42 5.66
C TYR A 170 5.61 5.68 6.23
N PHE A 171 5.73 5.30 7.48
CA PHE A 171 4.76 4.48 8.20
C PHE A 171 4.25 5.18 9.45
N GLU A 172 2.95 5.20 9.62
CA GLU A 172 2.28 5.43 10.90
C GLU A 172 1.57 4.15 11.31
N VAL A 173 2.27 3.32 12.07
CA VAL A 173 1.81 1.98 12.43
C VAL A 173 0.83 2.05 13.59
N ALA A 174 -0.32 1.40 13.44
CA ALA A 174 -1.30 1.21 14.50
C ALA A 174 -0.67 0.43 15.67
N ARG A 175 -0.88 0.95 16.89
CA ARG A 175 -0.24 0.39 18.08
C ARG A 175 -0.87 -0.96 18.46
N ASP A 176 -0.06 -1.99 18.44
CA ASP A 176 -0.38 -3.32 18.96
C ASP A 176 0.87 -3.95 19.58
N LYS A 177 0.83 -4.21 20.89
CA LYS A 177 1.95 -4.81 21.64
C LYS A 177 2.05 -6.31 21.45
N HIS A 178 0.97 -6.95 21.02
CA HIS A 178 0.89 -8.42 20.92
C HIS A 178 1.22 -8.91 19.50
N ALA A 179 1.04 -8.07 18.49
CA ALA A 179 1.34 -8.38 17.11
C ALA A 179 2.35 -7.36 16.55
N PRO A 180 3.64 -7.68 16.47
CA PRO A 180 4.65 -6.79 15.90
C PRO A 180 4.37 -6.54 14.41
N PHE A 181 4.58 -5.29 13.97
CA PHE A 181 4.57 -4.91 12.57
C PHE A 181 5.98 -5.03 12.01
N ILE A 182 6.13 -5.73 10.90
CA ILE A 182 7.42 -6.07 10.33
C ILE A 182 7.52 -5.54 8.92
N VAL A 183 8.54 -4.71 8.65
CA VAL A 183 8.94 -4.29 7.32
C VAL A 183 10.16 -5.10 6.91
N ASN A 184 9.97 -5.99 5.94
CA ASN A 184 11.07 -6.72 5.33
C ASN A 184 11.56 -5.92 4.12
N THR A 185 12.84 -5.74 4.03
CA THR A 185 13.54 -5.32 2.83
C THR A 185 14.43 -6.48 2.36
N LYS A 186 15.06 -6.37 1.22
CA LYS A 186 15.96 -7.42 0.69
C LYS A 186 17.05 -7.84 1.69
N HIS A 187 17.49 -6.93 2.57
CA HIS A 187 18.65 -7.13 3.42
C HIS A 187 18.37 -6.95 4.92
N ILE A 188 17.32 -6.20 5.27
CA ILE A 188 17.07 -5.74 6.64
C ILE A 188 15.62 -6.00 7.02
N LYS A 189 15.42 -6.41 8.26
CA LYS A 189 14.12 -6.58 8.87
C LYS A 189 13.93 -5.50 9.93
N THR A 190 12.85 -4.75 9.82
CA THR A 190 12.50 -3.67 10.75
C THR A 190 11.23 -4.04 11.50
N CYS A 191 11.30 -4.12 12.83
CA CYS A 191 10.22 -4.54 13.72
C CYS A 191 9.76 -3.37 14.59
N VAL A 192 8.45 -3.13 14.66
CA VAL A 192 7.83 -2.07 15.46
C VAL A 192 6.53 -2.53 16.12
N LEU A 193 6.07 -1.82 17.16
CA LEU A 193 4.81 -2.13 17.88
C LEU A 193 3.76 -1.02 17.80
N GLY A 194 4.06 0.10 17.14
CA GLY A 194 3.20 1.28 17.04
C GLY A 194 4.07 2.52 16.98
N THR A 195 4.54 2.85 15.82
CA THR A 195 5.71 3.70 15.60
C THR A 195 5.51 4.54 14.35
N LYS A 196 6.04 5.76 14.36
CA LYS A 196 6.15 6.59 13.16
C LYS A 196 7.61 6.61 12.71
N PHE A 197 7.86 6.11 11.51
CA PHE A 197 9.21 5.97 10.98
C PHE A 197 9.23 5.96 9.45
N ASN A 198 10.38 6.30 8.89
CA ASN A 198 10.65 6.22 7.45
C ASN A 198 11.64 5.11 7.16
N VAL A 199 11.43 4.35 6.11
CA VAL A 199 12.38 3.36 5.60
C VAL A 199 12.67 3.66 4.15
N ARG A 200 13.96 3.79 3.82
CA ARG A 200 14.46 3.90 2.45
C ARG A 200 15.38 2.72 2.16
N ALA A 201 14.91 1.85 1.26
CA ALA A 201 15.55 0.61 0.87
C ALA A 201 15.43 0.41 -0.65
N ARG A 202 16.14 1.23 -1.42
CA ARG A 202 16.13 1.18 -2.89
C ARG A 202 17.11 0.11 -3.38
N GLU A 203 16.73 -0.64 -4.41
CA GLU A 203 17.55 -1.74 -4.93
C GLU A 203 18.87 -1.27 -5.53
N GLU A 204 18.89 -0.08 -6.11
CA GLU A 204 20.05 0.55 -6.70
C GLU A 204 20.98 1.22 -5.68
N GLU A 205 20.58 1.30 -4.41
CA GLU A 205 21.38 1.88 -3.34
C GLU A 205 22.05 0.77 -2.52
N ASP A 206 23.28 0.99 -2.13
CA ASP A 206 24.08 0.08 -1.31
C ASP A 206 23.76 0.18 0.19
N ARG A 207 22.64 0.80 0.54
CA ARG A 207 22.26 1.09 1.92
C ARG A 207 20.77 1.02 2.16
N VAL A 208 20.41 0.67 3.40
CA VAL A 208 19.06 0.83 3.94
C VAL A 208 19.13 1.89 5.04
N VAL A 209 18.28 2.91 4.93
CA VAL A 209 18.23 4.04 5.86
C VAL A 209 16.87 4.00 6.56
N THR A 210 16.89 3.96 7.89
CA THR A 210 15.65 4.01 8.70
C THR A 210 15.74 5.16 9.69
N THR A 211 14.78 6.08 9.63
CA THR A 211 14.65 7.22 10.53
C THR A 211 13.45 7.07 11.44
N LEU A 212 13.65 7.15 12.73
CA LEU A 212 12.61 7.06 13.74
C LEU A 212 12.13 8.45 14.18
N LEU A 213 10.82 8.69 14.05
CA LEU A 213 10.18 9.93 14.49
C LEU A 213 9.50 9.77 15.85
N GLN A 214 8.77 8.68 16.06
CA GLN A 214 8.04 8.44 17.31
C GLN A 214 7.96 6.95 17.62
N GLY A 215 8.12 6.57 18.88
CA GLY A 215 8.05 5.18 19.33
C GLY A 215 9.43 4.52 19.44
N SER A 216 9.55 3.28 19.01
CA SER A 216 10.81 2.55 18.95
C SER A 216 10.85 1.64 17.72
N VAL A 217 12.03 1.49 17.14
CA VAL A 217 12.29 0.62 15.99
C VAL A 217 13.42 -0.32 16.36
N ARG A 218 13.20 -1.61 16.10
CA ARG A 218 14.25 -2.62 16.14
C ARG A 218 14.60 -3.02 14.72
N MET A 219 15.89 -2.95 14.36
CA MET A 219 16.38 -3.37 13.05
C MET A 219 17.31 -4.58 13.19
N GLU A 220 17.07 -5.57 12.34
CA GLU A 220 17.83 -6.81 12.30
C GLU A 220 18.44 -7.00 10.92
N SER A 221 19.71 -7.38 10.85
CA SER A 221 20.41 -7.76 9.64
C SER A 221 20.97 -9.18 9.76
N PRO A 222 21.34 -9.85 8.66
CA PRO A 222 21.89 -11.20 8.71
C PRO A 222 23.19 -11.32 9.53
N ARG A 223 23.88 -10.22 9.78
CA ARG A 223 25.14 -10.16 10.57
C ARG A 223 24.97 -9.48 11.92
N THR A 224 23.76 -9.12 12.31
CA THR A 224 23.54 -8.47 13.61
C THR A 224 23.70 -9.49 14.73
N VAL A 225 24.63 -9.19 15.63
CA VAL A 225 24.84 -9.95 16.87
C VAL A 225 24.01 -9.28 17.98
N ASN A 226 23.38 -10.06 18.88
CA ASN A 226 22.64 -9.56 20.04
C ASN A 226 21.41 -8.67 19.75
N ASN A 227 20.28 -9.26 19.38
CA ASN A 227 18.94 -8.64 19.34
C ASN A 227 18.73 -7.41 18.42
N GLY A 228 19.63 -7.08 17.52
CA GLY A 228 19.44 -5.99 16.56
C GLY A 228 19.81 -4.59 17.10
N TYR A 229 19.61 -3.59 16.25
CA TYR A 229 19.77 -2.20 16.60
C TYR A 229 18.44 -1.62 17.09
N LEU A 230 18.44 -0.97 18.24
CA LEU A 230 17.25 -0.30 18.78
C LEU A 230 17.39 1.21 18.63
N LEU A 231 16.52 1.83 17.83
CA LEU A 231 16.50 3.26 17.62
C LEU A 231 15.61 3.96 18.63
N LYS A 232 16.01 5.18 18.99
CA LYS A 232 15.21 6.18 19.73
C LYS A 232 14.69 7.25 18.79
N PRO A 233 13.61 7.96 19.15
CA PRO A 233 13.12 9.10 18.37
C PRO A 233 14.24 10.12 18.08
N GLY A 234 14.31 10.61 16.84
CA GLY A 234 15.35 11.50 16.36
C GLY A 234 16.58 10.79 15.78
N GLN A 235 16.67 9.47 15.89
CA GLN A 235 17.80 8.71 15.36
C GLN A 235 17.51 8.15 13.97
N THR A 236 18.55 8.10 13.17
CA THR A 236 18.60 7.42 11.88
C THR A 236 19.70 6.37 11.89
N LEU A 237 19.38 5.17 11.44
CA LEU A 237 20.33 4.09 11.22
C LEU A 237 20.53 3.89 9.73
N ASN A 238 21.76 3.98 9.29
CA ASN A 238 22.20 3.69 7.95
C ASN A 238 22.98 2.36 7.96
N ILE A 239 22.49 1.36 7.24
CA ILE A 239 23.13 0.04 7.14
C ILE A 239 23.56 -0.19 5.70
N ASN A 240 24.85 -0.37 5.47
CA ASN A 240 25.36 -0.78 4.18
C ASN A 240 24.94 -2.21 3.86
N THR A 241 24.35 -2.45 2.70
CA THR A 241 23.76 -3.75 2.32
C THR A 241 24.78 -4.82 1.94
N THR A 242 26.01 -4.40 1.64
CA THR A 242 27.12 -5.29 1.25
C THR A 242 27.97 -5.67 2.47
N THR A 243 28.40 -4.67 3.24
CA THR A 243 29.30 -4.89 4.40
C THR A 243 28.53 -5.15 5.68
N TYR A 244 27.26 -4.77 5.76
CA TYR A 244 26.40 -4.73 6.95
C TYR A 244 26.94 -3.86 8.08
N GLN A 245 27.83 -2.92 7.74
CA GLN A 245 28.25 -1.88 8.67
C GLN A 245 27.07 -0.93 8.92
N ALA A 246 26.89 -0.60 10.19
CA ALA A 246 25.82 0.27 10.65
C ALA A 246 26.41 1.58 11.17
N GLU A 247 25.80 2.69 10.74
CA GLU A 247 26.12 4.03 11.19
C GLU A 247 24.86 4.65 11.81
N LEU A 248 24.96 5.04 13.09
CA LEU A 248 23.88 5.72 13.80
C LEU A 248 24.10 7.23 13.71
N ILE A 249 23.11 7.93 13.21
CA ILE A 249 23.12 9.39 13.03
C ILE A 249 21.99 10.00 13.83
N GLU A 250 22.25 11.07 14.55
CA GLU A 250 21.24 11.86 15.26
C GLU A 250 20.91 13.11 14.44
N TYR A 251 19.61 13.28 14.11
CA TYR A 251 19.14 14.48 13.43
C TYR A 251 18.50 15.43 14.45
N ALA A 252 18.83 16.72 14.35
CA ALA A 252 18.15 17.76 15.14
C ALA A 252 16.65 17.86 14.77
N GLU A 253 16.31 17.60 13.52
CA GLU A 253 14.95 17.66 12.98
C GLU A 253 14.63 16.43 12.11
N PRO A 254 14.25 15.28 12.72
CA PRO A 254 13.99 14.05 11.98
C PRO A 254 12.79 14.18 11.01
N THR A 255 11.94 15.20 11.18
CA THR A 255 10.84 15.52 10.27
C THR A 255 11.28 15.95 8.88
N GLU A 256 12.56 16.34 8.69
CA GLU A 256 13.09 16.69 7.37
C GLU A 256 12.99 15.52 6.37
N VAL A 257 13.08 14.28 6.84
CA VAL A 257 12.93 13.10 5.98
C VAL A 257 11.51 12.95 5.42
N LEU A 258 10.53 13.68 5.97
CA LEU A 258 9.13 13.67 5.53
C LEU A 258 8.78 14.80 4.56
N LEU A 259 9.74 15.64 4.19
CA LEU A 259 9.48 16.76 3.27
C LEU A 259 8.88 16.28 1.95
N TRP A 260 9.30 15.10 1.50
CA TRP A 260 8.78 14.48 0.28
C TRP A 260 7.26 14.18 0.37
N ILE A 261 6.71 13.90 1.57
CA ILE A 261 5.27 13.70 1.76
C ILE A 261 4.51 15.01 1.52
N ASN A 262 5.10 16.13 1.95
CA ASN A 262 4.54 17.47 1.81
C ASN A 262 4.88 18.13 0.47
N GLY A 263 5.40 17.36 -0.48
CA GLY A 263 5.78 17.89 -1.77
C GLY A 263 7.00 18.82 -1.73
N LYS A 264 7.89 18.67 -0.75
CA LYS A 264 9.09 19.50 -0.61
C LYS A 264 10.35 18.70 -0.88
N LEU A 265 11.31 19.37 -1.53
CA LEU A 265 12.68 18.90 -1.76
C LEU A 265 13.61 19.84 -1.03
N LYS A 266 14.34 19.35 -0.05
CA LYS A 266 15.34 20.13 0.68
C LYS A 266 16.72 19.54 0.50
N PHE A 267 17.61 20.33 0.02
CA PHE A 267 19.02 19.99 -0.16
C PHE A 267 19.86 20.78 0.85
N LYS A 268 20.64 20.08 1.67
CA LYS A 268 21.62 20.67 2.57
C LYS A 268 23.00 20.11 2.21
N GLN A 269 23.83 20.92 1.53
CA GLN A 269 25.16 20.50 1.06
C GLN A 269 25.12 19.18 0.24
N HIS A 270 24.02 18.93 -0.51
CA HIS A 270 23.94 17.79 -1.42
C HIS A 270 24.80 18.04 -2.66
N SER A 271 25.50 17.01 -3.11
CA SER A 271 26.21 17.05 -4.39
C SER A 271 25.23 17.12 -5.56
N LEU A 272 25.66 17.68 -6.69
CA LEU A 272 24.86 17.73 -7.90
C LEU A 272 24.43 16.31 -8.34
N LEU A 273 25.30 15.32 -8.16
CA LEU A 273 24.97 13.92 -8.42
C LEU A 273 23.81 13.41 -7.54
N GLU A 274 23.83 13.72 -6.25
CA GLU A 274 22.74 13.34 -5.35
C GLU A 274 21.42 14.02 -5.75
N ILE A 275 21.48 15.30 -6.12
CA ILE A 275 20.30 16.07 -6.56
C ILE A 275 19.75 15.50 -7.86
N THR A 276 20.61 15.28 -8.86
CA THR A 276 20.14 14.73 -10.16
C THR A 276 19.58 13.32 -10.01
N ASN A 277 20.17 12.47 -9.16
CA ASN A 277 19.61 11.14 -8.85
C ASN A 277 18.19 11.22 -8.23
N ILE A 278 17.93 12.24 -7.41
CA ILE A 278 16.59 12.50 -6.86
C ILE A 278 15.66 12.98 -7.98
N MET A 279 16.12 13.90 -8.82
CA MET A 279 15.33 14.43 -9.94
C MET A 279 15.03 13.37 -11.00
N GLU A 280 15.96 12.47 -11.32
CA GLU A 280 15.74 11.35 -12.24
C GLU A 280 14.54 10.51 -11.80
N LYS A 281 14.46 10.22 -10.51
CA LYS A 281 13.38 9.41 -9.93
C LYS A 281 12.07 10.18 -9.83
N LEU A 282 12.15 11.47 -9.52
CA LEU A 282 10.97 12.31 -9.32
C LEU A 282 10.29 12.68 -10.63
N TYR A 283 11.06 12.92 -11.69
CA TYR A 283 10.57 13.43 -12.97
C TYR A 283 10.70 12.46 -14.14
N ASP A 284 11.17 11.22 -13.89
CA ASP A 284 11.44 10.22 -14.92
C ASP A 284 12.40 10.77 -16.01
N LEU A 285 13.52 11.35 -15.57
CA LEU A 285 14.55 11.95 -16.39
C LEU A 285 15.85 11.13 -16.33
N LYS A 286 16.79 11.44 -17.23
CA LYS A 286 18.16 10.93 -17.23
C LYS A 286 19.13 12.09 -17.31
N PHE A 287 20.13 12.11 -16.42
CA PHE A 287 21.19 13.12 -16.43
C PHE A 287 22.48 12.54 -16.98
N VAL A 288 23.12 13.28 -17.86
CA VAL A 288 24.43 12.98 -18.45
C VAL A 288 25.37 14.15 -18.15
N TYR A 289 26.56 13.84 -17.68
CA TYR A 289 27.58 14.83 -17.33
C TYR A 289 28.66 14.84 -18.40
N ASP A 290 28.89 16.00 -19.01
CA ASP A 290 30.04 16.20 -19.92
C ASP A 290 31.34 16.43 -19.14
N ASP A 291 31.25 16.90 -17.89
CA ASP A 291 32.36 17.08 -16.98
C ASP A 291 32.07 16.41 -15.62
N GLU A 292 32.88 15.43 -15.27
CA GLU A 292 32.76 14.67 -14.03
C GLU A 292 32.92 15.53 -12.76
N SER A 293 33.61 16.66 -12.85
CA SER A 293 33.81 17.58 -11.71
C SER A 293 32.50 18.17 -11.21
N LEU A 294 31.50 18.31 -12.08
CA LEU A 294 30.16 18.82 -11.71
C LEU A 294 29.47 17.95 -10.68
N LYS A 295 29.74 16.65 -10.69
CA LYS A 295 29.08 15.69 -9.77
C LYS A 295 29.32 16.01 -8.31
N THR A 296 30.45 16.62 -7.98
CA THR A 296 30.84 16.90 -6.60
C THR A 296 30.45 18.29 -6.11
N GLU A 297 29.94 19.15 -6.98
CA GLU A 297 29.47 20.48 -6.62
C GLU A 297 28.29 20.39 -5.65
N ARG A 298 28.32 21.24 -4.60
CA ARG A 298 27.33 21.13 -3.51
C ARG A 298 26.37 22.30 -3.49
N PHE A 299 25.09 21.95 -3.23
CA PHE A 299 24.00 22.91 -3.22
C PHE A 299 23.20 22.82 -1.92
N THR A 300 22.67 23.97 -1.52
CA THR A 300 21.72 24.10 -0.42
C THR A 300 20.52 24.90 -0.92
N GLY A 301 19.32 24.36 -0.77
CA GLY A 301 18.08 25.00 -1.21
C GLY A 301 16.87 24.19 -0.86
N GLU A 302 15.68 24.80 -0.99
CA GLU A 302 14.37 24.15 -0.82
C GLU A 302 13.53 24.44 -2.06
N PHE A 303 12.91 23.39 -2.62
CA PHE A 303 12.04 23.43 -3.79
C PHE A 303 10.73 22.73 -3.50
N SER A 304 9.69 23.02 -4.27
CA SER A 304 8.49 22.18 -4.32
C SER A 304 8.69 21.04 -5.32
N THR A 305 8.12 19.87 -5.05
CA THR A 305 8.04 18.80 -6.05
C THR A 305 7.09 19.14 -7.20
N ASP A 306 6.25 20.19 -7.04
CA ASP A 306 5.39 20.70 -8.09
C ASP A 306 6.16 21.63 -9.06
N ASN A 307 7.38 22.05 -8.67
CA ASN A 307 8.26 22.79 -9.59
C ASN A 307 8.60 21.92 -10.79
N LEU A 308 8.64 22.53 -11.96
CA LEU A 308 9.14 21.86 -13.16
C LEU A 308 10.65 21.59 -13.03
N PRO A 309 11.17 20.50 -13.62
CA PRO A 309 12.61 20.22 -13.60
C PRO A 309 13.47 21.40 -14.08
N ASP A 310 12.99 22.09 -15.12
CA ASP A 310 13.67 23.25 -15.70
C ASP A 310 13.74 24.44 -14.71
N GLU A 311 12.75 24.62 -13.84
CA GLU A 311 12.76 25.67 -12.80
C GLU A 311 13.84 25.39 -11.76
N ILE A 312 13.92 24.13 -11.28
CA ILE A 312 14.94 23.70 -10.32
C ILE A 312 16.34 23.88 -10.93
N LEU A 313 16.52 23.38 -12.16
CA LEU A 313 17.82 23.48 -12.85
C LEU A 313 18.23 24.92 -13.10
N ASN A 314 17.29 25.81 -13.47
CA ASN A 314 17.57 27.22 -13.67
C ASN A 314 18.08 27.88 -12.37
N VAL A 315 17.46 27.57 -11.21
CA VAL A 315 17.92 28.09 -9.93
C VAL A 315 19.33 27.57 -9.62
N LEU A 316 19.57 26.26 -9.77
CA LEU A 316 20.88 25.66 -9.54
C LEU A 316 21.95 26.22 -10.47
N MET A 317 21.63 26.42 -11.75
CA MET A 317 22.53 27.00 -12.75
C MET A 317 22.91 28.47 -12.44
N HIS A 318 22.03 29.25 -11.80
CA HIS A 318 22.34 30.63 -11.40
C HIS A 318 23.27 30.73 -10.22
N THR A 319 23.31 29.69 -9.36
CA THR A 319 24.19 29.66 -8.20
C THR A 319 25.58 29.10 -8.51
N ASN A 320 25.72 28.33 -9.61
CA ASN A 320 26.98 27.67 -10.02
C ASN A 320 27.23 27.83 -11.53
N HIS A 321 28.47 27.60 -11.95
CA HIS A 321 28.94 27.86 -13.33
C HIS A 321 28.70 26.66 -14.28
N PHE A 322 27.55 26.05 -14.28
CA PHE A 322 27.18 25.02 -15.25
C PHE A 322 26.02 25.48 -16.14
N SER A 323 25.85 24.82 -17.28
CA SER A 323 24.72 24.96 -18.18
C SER A 323 24.10 23.60 -18.44
N TYR A 324 22.84 23.58 -18.89
CA TYR A 324 22.18 22.33 -19.27
C TYR A 324 21.50 22.42 -20.62
N LYS A 325 21.40 21.29 -21.31
CA LYS A 325 20.61 21.11 -22.52
C LYS A 325 19.66 19.93 -22.34
N LYS A 326 18.39 20.14 -22.62
CA LYS A 326 17.35 19.12 -22.49
C LYS A 326 17.00 18.58 -23.87
N GLU A 327 17.08 17.26 -24.03
CA GLU A 327 16.73 16.52 -25.23
C GLU A 327 15.74 15.40 -24.85
N GLY A 328 14.44 15.73 -24.85
CA GLY A 328 13.40 14.81 -24.40
C GLY A 328 13.53 14.52 -22.90
N ARG A 329 13.81 13.27 -22.54
CA ARG A 329 14.02 12.83 -21.15
C ARG A 329 15.48 12.92 -20.71
N ILE A 330 16.38 13.24 -21.61
CA ILE A 330 17.81 13.33 -21.31
C ILE A 330 18.16 14.80 -21.08
N ILE A 331 18.85 15.06 -19.95
CA ILE A 331 19.38 16.37 -19.60
C ILE A 331 20.91 16.25 -19.52
N ARG A 332 21.58 16.98 -20.39
CA ARG A 332 23.03 17.02 -20.45
C ARG A 332 23.53 18.25 -19.68
N LEU A 333 24.44 18.02 -18.75
CA LEU A 333 25.08 19.07 -17.92
C LEU A 333 26.49 19.32 -18.40
N SER A 334 26.82 20.56 -18.69
CA SER A 334 28.11 20.99 -19.17
C SER A 334 28.65 22.15 -18.30
N LYS A 335 29.95 22.20 -18.06
CA LYS A 335 30.57 23.33 -17.41
C LYS A 335 30.50 24.56 -18.30
N LYS A 336 30.24 25.74 -17.72
CA LYS A 336 30.28 27.00 -18.45
C LYS A 336 31.70 27.44 -18.74
#